data_bd9970b5455cc3baecee179b616e24d3
#
_entry.id   bd9970b5455cc3baecee179b616e24d3
#
_cell.length_a   1.000
_cell.length_b   1.000
_cell.length_c   1.000
_cell.angle_alpha   90.00
_cell.angle_beta   90.00
_cell.angle_gamma   90.00
#
_symmetry.space_group_name_H-M   'P 1'
#
loop_
_entity.id
_entity.type
_entity.pdbx_description
1 polymer ?
#
loop_
_entity_poly.entity_id
_entity_poly.type
_entity_poly.pdbx_seq_one_letter_code
_entity_poly.pdbx_strand_id
1 'polypeptide(L)'
;SVLSKDQITELNDISIHEPLNTHKHGKEYHHCVAEIGYKANLDYSSTNTIMRKLFLNGVRCDAKILRLETRNLYAFIINNERRLIEDVRDAMADESLQLTLAIPRITEKPVGFPLEMIFTYDGTSKSQTEYTKNVYTGYLSSAEKRSMPEKLFERFCEGSGKVKWFYKNGDKGAEYFSIVYTDNFGKQKSFYPDYVVGINDGGIWIIETKGGFTKSGSSEDIDRFTAKKFGVLRKYLDGYNLQGGIVRQDKQSGELCICVDKYSDNIHDENWQLLSEVL
;
A
#
# COMPACT_ATOMS: atom_id res chain seq x y z
N SER A 1 12.69 11.85 -21.50
CA SER A 1 12.89 12.51 -22.79
C SER A 1 13.16 13.98 -22.57
N VAL A 2 14.23 14.50 -23.14
CA VAL A 2 14.54 15.93 -23.12
C VAL A 2 13.53 16.62 -24.03
N LEU A 3 12.80 17.61 -23.51
CA LEU A 3 11.90 18.42 -24.32
C LEU A 3 12.66 19.01 -25.51
N SER A 4 12.10 18.91 -26.71
CA SER A 4 12.71 19.52 -27.89
C SER A 4 12.73 21.05 -27.78
N LYS A 5 13.61 21.71 -28.55
CA LYS A 5 13.74 23.18 -28.56
C LYS A 5 12.40 23.86 -28.89
N ASP A 6 11.61 23.27 -29.77
CA ASP A 6 10.30 23.79 -30.18
C ASP A 6 9.25 23.61 -29.06
N GLN A 7 9.28 22.52 -28.31
CA GLN A 7 8.45 22.31 -27.15
C GLN A 7 8.72 23.27 -26.00
N ILE A 8 9.98 23.76 -25.91
CA ILE A 8 10.39 24.74 -24.90
C ILE A 8 9.89 26.13 -25.29
N THR A 9 9.87 26.46 -26.59
CA THR A 9 9.33 27.71 -27.10
C THR A 9 7.82 27.77 -26.91
N GLU A 10 7.11 26.69 -27.20
CA GLU A 10 5.66 26.53 -26.88
C GLU A 10 5.36 26.68 -25.39
N LEU A 11 6.21 26.15 -24.50
CA LEU A 11 6.08 26.30 -23.05
C LEU A 11 6.15 27.74 -22.56
N ASN A 12 6.99 28.56 -23.18
CA ASN A 12 7.10 30.00 -22.86
C ASN A 12 5.88 30.78 -23.37
N ASP A 13 5.31 30.39 -24.50
CA ASP A 13 4.14 31.04 -25.08
C ASP A 13 2.84 30.67 -24.39
N ILE A 14 2.69 29.42 -23.96
CA ILE A 14 1.50 28.93 -23.20
C ILE A 14 1.43 29.59 -21.82
N SER A 15 2.55 29.91 -21.20
CA SER A 15 2.60 30.47 -19.84
C SER A 15 2.12 31.92 -19.74
N ILE A 16 1.93 32.61 -20.85
CA ILE A 16 1.74 34.06 -20.89
C ILE A 16 0.26 34.45 -21.09
N HIS A 17 -0.59 33.61 -21.64
CA HIS A 17 -1.88 34.03 -22.14
C HIS A 17 -3.09 33.85 -21.22
N GLU A 18 -3.02 33.10 -20.14
CA GLU A 18 -4.05 33.08 -19.11
C GLU A 18 -3.44 33.15 -17.71
N PRO A 19 -3.58 34.26 -17.01
CA PRO A 19 -3.18 34.35 -15.61
C PRO A 19 -4.06 33.41 -14.77
N LEU A 20 -3.55 32.24 -14.42
CA LEU A 20 -4.22 31.36 -13.49
C LEU A 20 -4.29 32.02 -12.13
N ASN A 21 -5.51 32.22 -11.64
CA ASN A 21 -5.73 32.67 -10.27
C ASN A 21 -5.33 31.52 -9.34
N THR A 22 -4.13 31.60 -8.76
CA THR A 22 -3.57 30.57 -7.89
C THR A 22 -4.44 30.23 -6.69
N HIS A 23 -5.28 31.16 -6.22
CA HIS A 23 -6.29 30.87 -5.18
C HIS A 23 -7.41 29.96 -5.69
N LYS A 24 -7.82 30.15 -6.94
CA LYS A 24 -8.88 29.34 -7.56
C LYS A 24 -8.37 27.98 -8.03
N HIS A 25 -7.12 27.92 -8.47
CA HIS A 25 -6.49 26.73 -9.08
C HIS A 25 -5.46 26.02 -8.19
N GLY A 26 -5.21 26.49 -6.98
CA GLY A 26 -4.27 25.85 -6.06
C GLY A 26 -4.63 24.39 -5.73
N LYS A 27 -5.95 24.12 -5.68
CA LYS A 27 -6.49 22.77 -5.51
C LYS A 27 -6.27 21.89 -6.73
N GLU A 28 -6.31 22.47 -7.91
CA GLU A 28 -6.08 21.79 -9.18
C GLU A 28 -4.61 21.42 -9.37
N TYR A 29 -3.68 22.28 -8.98
CA TYR A 29 -2.25 21.95 -9.00
C TYR A 29 -1.95 20.70 -8.17
N HIS A 30 -2.41 20.67 -6.92
CA HIS A 30 -2.20 19.51 -6.05
C HIS A 30 -2.87 18.25 -6.59
N HIS A 31 -4.05 18.41 -7.18
CA HIS A 31 -4.75 17.29 -7.81
C HIS A 31 -3.98 16.76 -9.02
N CYS A 32 -3.52 17.63 -9.92
CA CYS A 32 -2.73 17.23 -11.09
C CYS A 32 -1.41 16.54 -10.69
N VAL A 33 -0.68 17.10 -9.71
CA VAL A 33 0.55 16.47 -9.21
C VAL A 33 0.26 15.09 -8.60
N ALA A 34 -0.82 14.95 -7.85
CA ALA A 34 -1.23 13.68 -7.28
C ALA A 34 -1.62 12.67 -8.37
N GLU A 35 -2.32 13.11 -9.41
CA GLU A 35 -2.72 12.26 -10.53
C GLU A 35 -1.53 11.81 -11.38
N ILE A 36 -0.59 12.72 -11.67
CA ILE A 36 0.68 12.38 -12.33
C ILE A 36 1.43 11.32 -11.52
N GLY A 37 1.56 11.55 -10.21
CA GLY A 37 2.20 10.58 -9.32
C GLY A 37 1.49 9.25 -9.30
N TYR A 38 0.17 9.27 -9.15
CA TYR A 38 -0.64 8.05 -9.16
C TYR A 38 -0.47 7.23 -10.42
N LYS A 39 -0.56 7.86 -11.58
CA LYS A 39 -0.41 7.20 -12.89
C LYS A 39 1.02 6.70 -13.15
N ALA A 40 2.01 7.34 -12.53
CA ALA A 40 3.42 6.95 -12.61
C ALA A 40 3.87 6.05 -11.44
N ASN A 41 2.96 5.65 -10.55
CA ASN A 41 3.27 4.92 -9.32
C ASN A 41 4.20 5.65 -8.35
N LEU A 42 4.18 6.98 -8.35
CA LEU A 42 4.90 7.83 -7.41
C LEU A 42 3.95 8.35 -6.32
N ASP A 43 4.47 8.54 -5.11
CA ASP A 43 3.74 9.31 -4.10
C ASP A 43 3.74 10.81 -4.45
N TYR A 44 2.79 11.55 -3.86
CA TYR A 44 2.64 12.98 -4.09
C TYR A 44 3.92 13.77 -3.76
N SER A 45 4.58 13.47 -2.65
CA SER A 45 5.76 14.20 -2.19
C SER A 45 6.93 14.06 -3.17
N SER A 46 7.17 12.82 -3.60
CA SER A 46 8.19 12.51 -4.60
C SER A 46 7.89 13.20 -5.94
N THR A 47 6.65 13.10 -6.41
CA THR A 47 6.22 13.74 -7.66
C THR A 47 6.36 15.26 -7.60
N ASN A 48 5.88 15.88 -6.54
CA ASN A 48 5.99 17.32 -6.35
C ASN A 48 7.47 17.77 -6.29
N THR A 49 8.31 16.98 -5.62
CA THR A 49 9.76 17.26 -5.54
C THR A 49 10.41 17.18 -6.92
N ILE A 50 10.08 16.16 -7.71
CA ILE A 50 10.59 16.01 -9.08
C ILE A 50 10.16 17.19 -9.93
N MET A 51 8.86 17.53 -9.96
CA MET A 51 8.34 18.64 -10.73
C MET A 51 9.01 19.96 -10.36
N ARG A 52 9.16 20.23 -9.06
CA ARG A 52 9.84 21.44 -8.58
C ARG A 52 11.33 21.48 -8.96
N LYS A 53 12.04 20.37 -8.80
CA LYS A 53 13.46 20.28 -9.17
C LYS A 53 13.66 20.46 -10.67
N LEU A 54 12.86 19.82 -11.49
CA LEU A 54 12.98 19.93 -12.95
C LEU A 54 12.69 21.35 -13.44
N PHE A 55 11.63 21.97 -12.97
CA PHE A 55 11.14 23.20 -13.57
C PHE A 55 11.53 24.48 -12.80
N LEU A 56 11.70 24.43 -11.48
CA LEU A 56 12.13 25.61 -10.71
C LEU A 56 13.65 25.73 -10.59
N ASN A 57 14.38 24.62 -10.50
CA ASN A 57 15.85 24.65 -10.46
C ASN A 57 16.47 24.77 -11.85
N GLY A 58 15.69 24.45 -12.86
CA GLY A 58 16.05 24.55 -14.26
C GLY A 58 16.59 23.26 -14.86
N VAL A 59 16.20 23.02 -16.10
CA VAL A 59 16.67 21.91 -16.94
C VAL A 59 17.63 22.50 -17.98
N ARG A 60 18.76 21.86 -18.14
CA ARG A 60 19.72 22.27 -19.19
C ARG A 60 19.25 21.71 -20.52
N CYS A 61 18.91 22.62 -21.43
CA CYS A 61 18.59 22.29 -22.80
C CYS A 61 19.60 23.01 -23.71
N ASP A 62 20.48 22.25 -24.34
CA ASP A 62 21.63 22.77 -25.09
C ASP A 62 22.48 23.73 -24.24
N ALA A 63 22.69 24.96 -24.73
CA ALA A 63 23.46 26.00 -24.03
C ALA A 63 22.62 26.84 -23.06
N LYS A 64 21.32 26.58 -22.93
CA LYS A 64 20.39 27.36 -22.08
C LYS A 64 19.86 26.55 -20.90
N ILE A 65 19.59 27.26 -19.81
CA ILE A 65 18.91 26.71 -18.65
C ILE A 65 17.45 27.18 -18.70
N LEU A 66 16.52 26.25 -18.81
CA LEU A 66 15.09 26.52 -18.71
C LEU A 66 14.69 26.52 -17.25
N ARG A 67 14.16 27.64 -16.78
CA ARG A 67 13.69 27.79 -15.40
C ARG A 67 12.35 28.51 -15.40
N LEU A 68 11.37 27.94 -14.68
CA LEU A 68 10.06 28.55 -14.50
C LEU A 68 9.96 29.26 -13.14
N GLU A 69 9.15 30.30 -13.07
CA GLU A 69 8.69 30.86 -11.81
C GLU A 69 7.58 29.96 -11.22
N THR A 70 7.37 30.04 -9.90
CA THR A 70 6.42 29.15 -9.18
C THR A 70 4.99 29.22 -9.77
N ARG A 71 4.49 30.41 -10.11
CA ARG A 71 3.16 30.55 -10.73
C ARG A 71 3.08 29.92 -12.12
N ASN A 72 4.14 30.03 -12.88
CA ASN A 72 4.24 29.46 -14.22
C ASN A 72 4.35 27.92 -14.15
N LEU A 73 5.02 27.41 -13.13
CA LEU A 73 5.04 25.96 -12.85
C LEU A 73 3.62 25.43 -12.63
N TYR A 74 2.79 26.13 -11.86
CA TYR A 74 1.41 25.69 -11.61
C TYR A 74 0.58 25.65 -12.89
N ALA A 75 0.66 26.71 -13.71
CA ALA A 75 0.01 26.76 -15.01
C ALA A 75 0.51 25.66 -15.94
N PHE A 76 1.82 25.45 -15.97
CA PHE A 76 2.45 24.43 -16.79
C PHE A 76 1.99 23.02 -16.42
N ILE A 77 1.98 22.66 -15.13
CA ILE A 77 1.53 21.34 -14.66
C ILE A 77 0.07 21.11 -15.01
N ILE A 78 -0.81 22.08 -14.75
CA ILE A 78 -2.26 21.96 -15.01
C ILE A 78 -2.52 21.77 -16.52
N ASN A 79 -1.87 22.59 -17.36
CA ASN A 79 -2.10 22.55 -18.80
C ASN A 79 -1.46 21.34 -19.51
N ASN A 80 -0.49 20.69 -18.89
CA ASN A 80 0.27 19.59 -19.49
C ASN A 80 0.12 18.27 -18.72
N GLU A 81 -0.86 18.15 -17.84
CA GLU A 81 -1.04 16.99 -16.97
C GLU A 81 -0.96 15.66 -17.73
N ARG A 82 -1.75 15.51 -18.80
CA ARG A 82 -1.81 14.28 -19.59
C ARG A 82 -0.45 13.88 -20.16
N ARG A 83 0.27 14.85 -20.73
CA ARG A 83 1.59 14.62 -21.31
C ARG A 83 2.63 14.29 -20.24
N LEU A 84 2.59 15.01 -19.10
CA LEU A 84 3.47 14.73 -17.98
C LEU A 84 3.25 13.33 -17.39
N ILE A 85 2.01 12.84 -17.38
CA ILE A 85 1.72 11.44 -17.01
C ILE A 85 2.45 10.47 -17.94
N GLU A 86 2.35 10.68 -19.24
CA GLU A 86 2.99 9.83 -20.25
C GLU A 86 4.52 9.88 -20.12
N ASP A 87 5.11 11.06 -20.13
CA ASP A 87 6.56 11.26 -20.03
C ASP A 87 7.16 10.69 -18.74
N VAL A 88 6.49 10.91 -17.59
CA VAL A 88 6.96 10.36 -16.30
C VAL A 88 6.83 8.85 -16.27
N ARG A 89 5.76 8.28 -16.81
CA ARG A 89 5.61 6.83 -16.90
C ARG A 89 6.69 6.19 -17.76
N ASP A 90 6.98 6.78 -18.91
CA ASP A 90 7.98 6.26 -19.85
C ASP A 90 9.39 6.34 -19.22
N ALA A 91 9.73 7.47 -18.62
CA ALA A 91 10.99 7.62 -17.89
C ALA A 91 11.13 6.61 -16.73
N MET A 92 10.04 6.36 -16.00
CA MET A 92 10.04 5.39 -14.92
C MET A 92 10.11 3.95 -15.41
N ALA A 93 9.55 3.64 -16.58
CA ALA A 93 9.66 2.31 -17.17
C ALA A 93 11.12 1.98 -17.53
N ASP A 94 11.84 2.92 -18.11
CA ASP A 94 13.26 2.78 -18.43
C ASP A 94 14.15 2.64 -17.18
N GLU A 95 13.93 3.49 -16.19
CA GLU A 95 14.63 3.44 -14.90
C GLU A 95 14.31 2.13 -14.14
N SER A 96 13.07 1.69 -14.15
CA SER A 96 12.64 0.44 -13.53
C SER A 96 13.36 -0.77 -14.12
N LEU A 97 13.58 -0.77 -15.45
CA LEU A 97 14.32 -1.83 -16.11
C LEU A 97 15.79 -1.85 -15.67
N GLN A 98 16.44 -0.68 -15.60
CA GLN A 98 17.83 -0.57 -15.15
C GLN A 98 17.99 -0.93 -13.66
N LEU A 99 17.06 -0.49 -12.81
CA LEU A 99 17.07 -0.80 -11.38
C LEU A 99 16.83 -2.29 -11.12
N THR A 100 15.98 -2.94 -11.92
CA THR A 100 15.75 -4.40 -11.83
C THR A 100 17.02 -5.20 -12.06
N LEU A 101 17.93 -4.71 -12.91
CA LEU A 101 19.23 -5.35 -13.17
C LEU A 101 20.25 -5.13 -12.04
N ALA A 102 20.05 -4.08 -11.22
CA ALA A 102 20.95 -3.67 -10.15
C ALA A 102 20.48 -4.05 -8.73
N ILE A 103 19.32 -4.69 -8.58
CA ILE A 103 18.75 -5.00 -7.26
C ILE A 103 19.64 -6.00 -6.51
N PRO A 104 20.09 -5.66 -5.30
CA PRO A 104 20.80 -6.61 -4.46
C PRO A 104 19.90 -7.81 -4.12
N ARG A 105 20.49 -8.99 -4.11
CA ARG A 105 19.79 -10.23 -3.78
C ARG A 105 19.09 -10.11 -2.44
N ILE A 106 17.78 -10.32 -2.39
CA ILE A 106 17.05 -10.37 -1.13
C ILE A 106 17.61 -11.51 -0.30
N THR A 107 18.09 -11.22 0.88
CA THR A 107 18.59 -12.24 1.80
C THR A 107 17.43 -12.72 2.66
N GLU A 108 17.10 -13.99 2.53
CA GLU A 108 16.10 -14.63 3.39
C GLU A 108 16.71 -14.84 4.77
N LYS A 109 15.95 -14.50 5.80
CA LYS A 109 16.31 -14.78 7.19
C LYS A 109 15.18 -15.58 7.81
N PRO A 110 15.49 -16.65 8.56
CA PRO A 110 14.47 -17.33 9.35
C PRO A 110 13.85 -16.33 10.34
N VAL A 111 12.52 -16.31 10.39
CA VAL A 111 11.77 -15.51 11.35
C VAL A 111 11.27 -16.41 12.45
N GLY A 112 11.67 -16.12 13.68
CA GLY A 112 11.07 -16.69 14.88
C GLY A 112 10.12 -15.69 15.49
N PHE A 113 9.06 -16.14 16.14
CA PHE A 113 8.27 -15.25 16.97
C PHE A 113 9.12 -14.73 18.13
N PRO A 114 9.00 -13.45 18.52
CA PRO A 114 9.64 -12.95 19.73
C PRO A 114 9.33 -13.86 20.92
N LEU A 115 10.33 -14.15 21.75
CA LEU A 115 10.14 -15.04 22.91
C LEU A 115 9.16 -14.47 23.93
N GLU A 116 9.10 -13.14 24.01
CA GLU A 116 8.21 -12.44 24.94
C GLU A 116 7.58 -11.24 24.25
N MET A 117 6.34 -10.95 24.61
CA MET A 117 5.66 -9.70 24.23
C MET A 117 5.13 -9.02 25.48
N ILE A 118 5.30 -7.70 25.58
CA ILE A 118 4.72 -6.89 26.65
C ILE A 118 3.34 -6.42 26.19
N PHE A 119 2.31 -6.85 26.88
CA PHE A 119 0.96 -6.35 26.70
C PHE A 119 0.67 -5.27 27.73
N THR A 120 0.28 -4.10 27.27
CA THR A 120 -0.15 -3.03 28.16
C THR A 120 -1.57 -3.32 28.63
N TYR A 121 -1.73 -3.58 29.90
CA TYR A 121 -3.06 -3.65 30.53
C TYR A 121 -3.63 -2.23 30.62
N ASP A 122 -4.75 -2.02 29.95
CA ASP A 122 -5.56 -0.82 30.15
C ASP A 122 -6.50 -1.10 31.33
N GLY A 123 -6.36 -0.38 32.44
CA GLY A 123 -7.13 -0.58 33.65
C GLY A 123 -8.66 -0.40 33.51
N THR A 124 -9.12 0.01 32.33
CA THR A 124 -10.54 0.03 31.94
C THR A 124 -10.98 -1.29 31.31
N SER A 125 -10.65 -2.40 31.89
CA SER A 125 -10.71 -3.80 31.47
C SER A 125 -11.88 -4.28 30.60
N LYS A 126 -12.92 -3.48 30.35
CA LYS A 126 -14.03 -3.80 29.43
C LYS A 126 -13.63 -3.75 27.97
N SER A 127 -12.46 -3.22 27.63
CA SER A 127 -11.97 -3.04 26.26
C SER A 127 -10.96 -4.09 25.81
N GLN A 128 -10.64 -5.07 26.68
CA GLN A 128 -9.67 -6.13 26.37
C GLN A 128 -10.33 -7.49 26.42
N THR A 129 -10.02 -8.34 25.44
CA THR A 129 -10.45 -9.73 25.39
C THR A 129 -9.22 -10.63 25.46
N GLU A 130 -9.21 -11.56 26.40
CA GLU A 130 -8.20 -12.61 26.47
C GLU A 130 -8.53 -13.70 25.47
N TYR A 131 -7.52 -14.12 24.71
CA TYR A 131 -7.61 -15.23 23.76
C TYR A 131 -6.59 -16.30 24.12
N THR A 132 -7.07 -17.55 24.17
CA THR A 132 -6.29 -18.72 24.60
C THR A 132 -5.49 -19.35 23.47
N LYS A 133 -5.92 -19.18 22.22
CA LYS A 133 -5.23 -19.71 21.04
C LYS A 133 -4.11 -18.82 20.50
N ASN A 134 -3.86 -17.66 21.11
CA ASN A 134 -2.68 -16.90 20.75
C ASN A 134 -1.41 -17.64 21.16
N VAL A 135 -0.30 -17.47 20.39
CA VAL A 135 0.99 -18.10 20.73
C VAL A 135 1.55 -17.66 22.07
N TYR A 136 1.10 -16.52 22.60
CA TYR A 136 1.48 -16.03 23.91
C TYR A 136 0.38 -16.27 24.94
N THR A 137 0.75 -16.90 26.04
CA THR A 137 -0.15 -17.07 27.16
C THR A 137 -0.52 -15.70 27.76
N GLY A 138 -1.81 -15.50 28.05
CA GLY A 138 -2.30 -14.23 28.59
C GLY A 138 -2.38 -13.11 27.55
N TYR A 139 -2.47 -13.44 26.27
CA TYR A 139 -2.65 -12.44 25.22
C TYR A 139 -3.96 -11.66 25.40
N LEU A 140 -3.82 -10.34 25.48
CA LEU A 140 -4.94 -9.41 25.60
C LEU A 140 -5.12 -8.59 24.32
N SER A 141 -6.21 -8.84 23.60
CA SER A 141 -6.60 -8.06 22.44
C SER A 141 -7.24 -6.75 22.86
N SER A 142 -6.64 -5.62 22.47
CA SER A 142 -7.16 -4.28 22.80
C SER A 142 -8.28 -3.87 21.85
N ALA A 143 -9.45 -3.54 22.38
CA ALA A 143 -10.56 -3.02 21.59
C ALA A 143 -10.29 -1.63 20.99
N GLU A 144 -9.37 -0.87 21.55
CA GLU A 144 -9.01 0.47 21.04
C GLU A 144 -7.95 0.42 19.95
N LYS A 145 -6.97 -0.49 20.08
CA LYS A 145 -5.83 -0.60 19.15
C LYS A 145 -6.08 -1.53 17.97
N ARG A 146 -7.11 -2.37 18.03
CA ARG A 146 -7.48 -3.28 16.93
C ARG A 146 -8.57 -2.66 16.08
N SER A 147 -8.39 -2.72 14.78
CA SER A 147 -9.44 -2.41 13.81
C SER A 147 -10.60 -3.42 13.94
N MET A 148 -11.76 -3.08 13.42
CA MET A 148 -12.90 -4.00 13.48
C MET A 148 -12.61 -5.35 12.78
N PRO A 149 -12.01 -5.37 11.58
CA PRO A 149 -11.63 -6.63 10.93
C PRO A 149 -10.68 -7.48 11.77
N GLU A 150 -9.69 -6.87 12.41
CA GLU A 150 -8.78 -7.59 13.30
C GLU A 150 -9.51 -8.22 14.49
N LYS A 151 -10.42 -7.48 15.14
CA LYS A 151 -11.23 -8.01 16.25
C LYS A 151 -12.09 -9.20 15.84
N LEU A 152 -12.71 -9.11 14.67
CA LEU A 152 -13.54 -10.19 14.13
C LEU A 152 -12.69 -11.39 13.76
N PHE A 153 -11.51 -11.17 13.19
CA PHE A 153 -10.60 -12.23 12.81
C PHE A 153 -10.02 -12.95 14.05
N GLU A 154 -9.59 -12.23 15.07
CA GLU A 154 -9.13 -12.83 16.33
C GLU A 154 -10.22 -13.65 17.01
N ARG A 155 -11.46 -13.13 17.03
CA ARG A 155 -12.62 -13.87 17.54
C ARG A 155 -12.91 -15.13 16.72
N PHE A 156 -12.80 -15.04 15.41
CA PHE A 156 -12.93 -16.19 14.53
C PHE A 156 -11.86 -17.24 14.83
N CYS A 157 -10.60 -16.85 14.94
CA CYS A 157 -9.51 -17.77 15.28
C CYS A 157 -9.76 -18.49 16.61
N GLU A 158 -10.20 -17.77 17.64
CA GLU A 158 -10.51 -18.36 18.94
C GLU A 158 -11.65 -19.36 18.86
N GLY A 159 -12.70 -19.08 18.08
CA GLY A 159 -13.89 -19.94 17.93
C GLY A 159 -13.72 -21.09 16.94
N SER A 160 -12.82 -21.00 15.96
CA SER A 160 -12.67 -22.02 14.92
C SER A 160 -12.08 -23.32 15.44
N GLY A 161 -12.75 -24.45 15.17
CA GLY A 161 -12.22 -25.77 15.45
C GLY A 161 -10.99 -26.19 14.63
N LYS A 162 -10.73 -25.53 13.51
CA LYS A 162 -9.58 -25.80 12.64
C LYS A 162 -8.32 -25.07 13.08
N VAL A 163 -8.45 -23.86 13.68
CA VAL A 163 -7.32 -23.05 14.13
C VAL A 163 -6.75 -23.63 15.42
N LYS A 164 -5.45 -23.92 15.39
CA LYS A 164 -4.67 -24.41 16.53
C LYS A 164 -4.10 -23.25 17.34
N TRP A 165 -3.50 -22.28 16.65
CA TRP A 165 -2.94 -21.09 17.25
C TRP A 165 -2.92 -19.94 16.25
N PHE A 166 -2.83 -18.72 16.74
CA PHE A 166 -2.58 -17.54 15.92
C PHE A 166 -1.55 -16.61 16.57
N TYR A 167 -0.87 -15.87 15.73
CA TYR A 167 0.09 -14.81 16.13
C TYR A 167 -0.30 -13.51 15.47
N LYS A 168 -0.51 -12.45 16.26
CA LYS A 168 -0.67 -11.09 15.73
C LYS A 168 0.71 -10.51 15.48
N ASN A 169 0.99 -10.23 14.23
CA ASN A 169 2.25 -9.66 13.81
C ASN A 169 2.32 -8.14 14.12
N GLY A 170 3.53 -7.58 14.15
CA GLY A 170 3.74 -6.14 14.29
C GLY A 170 3.75 -5.43 12.94
N ASP A 171 3.53 -4.12 12.98
CA ASP A 171 3.42 -3.30 11.77
C ASP A 171 4.77 -2.85 11.21
N LYS A 172 5.82 -2.91 12.01
CA LYS A 172 7.19 -2.51 11.64
C LYS A 172 8.19 -3.01 12.69
N GLY A 173 9.41 -3.26 12.24
CA GLY A 173 10.52 -3.72 13.10
C GLY A 173 11.18 -4.95 12.53
N ALA A 174 12.45 -5.15 12.86
CA ALA A 174 13.23 -6.27 12.34
C ALA A 174 12.89 -7.61 13.03
N GLU A 175 12.21 -7.54 14.16
CA GLU A 175 11.75 -8.65 14.98
C GLU A 175 10.45 -9.28 14.48
N TYR A 176 9.74 -8.58 13.58
CA TYR A 176 8.45 -9.05 13.07
C TYR A 176 8.59 -9.67 11.68
N PHE A 177 7.67 -10.57 11.38
CA PHE A 177 7.58 -11.21 10.08
C PHE A 177 7.26 -10.16 9.01
N SER A 178 8.07 -10.10 7.97
CA SER A 178 7.84 -9.23 6.84
C SER A 178 8.24 -9.88 5.53
N ILE A 179 7.50 -9.54 4.47
CA ILE A 179 7.80 -9.94 3.10
C ILE A 179 8.47 -8.74 2.42
N VAL A 180 9.73 -8.90 2.06
CA VAL A 180 10.46 -7.87 1.33
C VAL A 180 10.13 -7.97 -0.15
N TYR A 181 9.75 -6.85 -0.73
CA TYR A 181 9.46 -6.75 -2.17
C TYR A 181 10.07 -5.49 -2.74
N THR A 182 10.23 -5.48 -4.05
CA THR A 182 10.69 -4.31 -4.78
C THR A 182 9.48 -3.59 -5.34
N ASP A 183 9.36 -2.30 -5.06
CA ASP A 183 8.32 -1.47 -5.66
C ASP A 183 8.66 -1.19 -7.14
N ASN A 184 7.78 -0.46 -7.83
CA ASN A 184 7.95 -0.17 -9.26
C ASN A 184 9.15 0.75 -9.55
N PHE A 185 9.81 1.28 -8.51
CA PHE A 185 10.99 2.14 -8.59
C PHE A 185 12.29 1.42 -8.22
N GLY A 186 12.25 0.10 -8.09
CA GLY A 186 13.41 -0.67 -7.62
C GLY A 186 13.73 -0.51 -6.14
N LYS A 187 12.91 0.23 -5.37
CA LYS A 187 13.13 0.41 -3.94
C LYS A 187 12.58 -0.78 -3.16
N GLN A 188 13.41 -1.34 -2.30
CA GLN A 188 12.96 -2.38 -1.38
C GLN A 188 12.00 -1.80 -0.33
N LYS A 189 10.89 -2.50 -0.13
CA LYS A 189 9.88 -2.23 0.90
C LYS A 189 9.54 -3.50 1.64
N SER A 190 9.15 -3.33 2.90
CA SER A 190 8.64 -4.43 3.73
C SER A 190 7.12 -4.35 3.80
N PHE A 191 6.48 -5.47 3.58
CA PHE A 191 5.08 -5.69 3.84
C PHE A 191 4.97 -6.59 5.07
N TYR A 192 4.24 -6.17 6.08
CA TYR A 192 4.00 -6.87 7.34
C TYR A 192 2.55 -7.37 7.33
N PRO A 193 2.31 -8.65 7.00
CA PRO A 193 0.98 -9.23 7.14
C PRO A 193 0.51 -9.21 8.60
N ASP A 194 -0.78 -9.07 8.81
CA ASP A 194 -1.35 -8.90 10.15
C ASP A 194 -1.21 -10.13 11.05
N TYR A 195 -1.37 -11.33 10.46
CA TYR A 195 -1.43 -12.57 11.24
C TYR A 195 -0.67 -13.72 10.59
N VAL A 196 -0.13 -14.58 11.45
CA VAL A 196 0.30 -15.92 11.11
C VAL A 196 -0.57 -16.90 11.90
N VAL A 197 -1.15 -17.87 11.22
CA VAL A 197 -2.11 -18.82 11.82
C VAL A 197 -1.66 -20.23 11.56
N GLY A 198 -1.60 -21.05 12.60
CA GLY A 198 -1.37 -22.48 12.49
C GLY A 198 -2.68 -23.26 12.64
N ILE A 199 -2.89 -24.21 11.76
CA ILE A 199 -4.08 -25.08 11.80
C ILE A 199 -3.75 -26.48 12.31
N ASN A 200 -4.78 -27.24 12.65
CA ASN A 200 -4.61 -28.53 13.33
C ASN A 200 -3.89 -29.59 12.48
N ASP A 201 -3.96 -29.52 11.17
CA ASP A 201 -3.26 -30.41 10.23
C ASP A 201 -1.78 -30.04 10.01
N GLY A 202 -1.30 -28.98 10.68
CA GLY A 202 0.07 -28.49 10.58
C GLY A 202 0.27 -27.41 9.53
N GLY A 203 -0.76 -27.02 8.79
CA GLY A 203 -0.69 -25.95 7.80
C GLY A 203 -0.47 -24.57 8.44
N ILE A 204 0.21 -23.71 7.71
CA ILE A 204 0.48 -22.31 8.11
C ILE A 204 -0.23 -21.38 7.13
N TRP A 205 -0.95 -20.41 7.67
CA TRP A 205 -1.65 -19.37 6.93
C TRP A 205 -1.09 -18.00 7.25
N ILE A 206 -0.87 -17.20 6.22
CA ILE A 206 -0.47 -15.79 6.35
C ILE A 206 -1.66 -14.92 5.96
N ILE A 207 -2.13 -14.11 6.88
CA ILE A 207 -3.36 -13.34 6.72
C ILE A 207 -3.09 -11.85 6.83
N GLU A 208 -3.61 -11.11 5.88
CA GLU A 208 -3.77 -9.67 5.94
C GLU A 208 -5.26 -9.35 6.12
N THR A 209 -5.60 -8.52 7.08
CA THR A 209 -6.99 -8.08 7.28
C THR A 209 -7.21 -6.73 6.61
N LYS A 210 -8.33 -6.57 5.94
CA LYS A 210 -8.77 -5.32 5.32
C LYS A 210 -10.21 -5.04 5.66
N GLY A 211 -10.51 -3.78 5.83
CA GLY A 211 -11.86 -3.35 6.14
C GLY A 211 -11.79 -2.14 7.04
N GLY A 212 -12.82 -1.64 7.44
CA GLY A 212 -13.04 -0.32 7.97
C GLY A 212 -13.99 0.32 7.00
N PHE A 213 -14.96 1.01 7.52
CA PHE A 213 -15.96 1.60 6.67
C PHE A 213 -16.17 3.05 7.08
N THR A 214 -16.08 3.95 6.12
CA THR A 214 -16.51 5.31 6.29
C THR A 214 -17.99 5.36 6.67
N LYS A 215 -18.44 6.49 7.17
CA LYS A 215 -19.88 6.73 7.43
C LYS A 215 -20.75 6.52 6.17
N SER A 216 -20.18 6.72 4.98
CA SER A 216 -20.82 6.48 3.68
C SER A 216 -20.83 5.03 3.24
N GLY A 217 -20.14 4.16 3.97
CA GLY A 217 -20.09 2.74 3.67
C GLY A 217 -19.00 2.28 2.71
N SER A 218 -18.12 3.16 2.28
CA SER A 218 -16.92 2.78 1.52
C SER A 218 -15.87 2.18 2.43
N SER A 219 -15.06 1.25 1.93
CA SER A 219 -13.93 0.70 2.69
C SER A 219 -12.84 1.76 2.87
N GLU A 220 -12.38 1.96 4.10
CA GLU A 220 -11.28 2.88 4.42
C GLU A 220 -9.91 2.29 4.13
N ASP A 221 -9.76 0.96 4.24
CA ASP A 221 -8.47 0.27 4.18
C ASP A 221 -8.13 -0.31 2.82
N ILE A 222 -9.08 -0.28 1.87
CA ILE A 222 -8.80 -0.67 0.50
C ILE A 222 -8.29 0.56 -0.24
N ASP A 223 -7.00 0.57 -0.43
CA ASP A 223 -6.30 1.57 -1.19
C ASP A 223 -5.77 0.99 -2.52
N ARG A 224 -5.23 1.88 -3.36
CA ARG A 224 -4.57 1.52 -4.62
C ARG A 224 -3.40 0.54 -4.48
N PHE A 225 -2.91 0.31 -3.26
CA PHE A 225 -1.80 -0.60 -3.00
C PHE A 225 -2.27 -1.99 -2.55
N THR A 226 -3.54 -2.18 -2.26
CA THR A 226 -4.07 -3.45 -1.75
C THR A 226 -3.87 -4.57 -2.76
N ALA A 227 -4.21 -4.37 -4.02
CA ALA A 227 -3.98 -5.35 -5.08
C ALA A 227 -2.48 -5.71 -5.24
N LYS A 228 -1.59 -4.72 -5.09
CA LYS A 228 -0.15 -4.97 -5.15
C LYS A 228 0.35 -5.75 -3.93
N LYS A 229 -0.08 -5.39 -2.73
CA LYS A 229 0.24 -6.14 -1.50
C LYS A 229 -0.24 -7.59 -1.60
N PHE A 230 -1.45 -7.80 -2.15
CA PHE A 230 -1.96 -9.13 -2.41
C PHE A 230 -1.08 -9.91 -3.37
N GLY A 231 -0.66 -9.32 -4.49
CA GLY A 231 0.26 -9.96 -5.43
C GLY A 231 1.62 -10.33 -4.81
N VAL A 232 2.15 -9.48 -3.92
CA VAL A 232 3.36 -9.76 -3.15
C VAL A 232 3.15 -10.93 -2.18
N LEU A 233 2.02 -10.93 -1.47
CA LEU A 233 1.65 -12.02 -0.57
C LEU A 233 1.52 -13.34 -1.33
N ARG A 234 0.78 -13.37 -2.43
CA ARG A 234 0.62 -14.59 -3.26
C ARG A 234 1.96 -15.15 -3.73
N LYS A 235 2.82 -14.29 -4.29
CA LYS A 235 4.14 -14.73 -4.74
C LYS A 235 4.98 -15.36 -3.62
N TYR A 236 4.87 -14.81 -2.41
CA TYR A 236 5.52 -15.37 -1.23
C TYR A 236 4.93 -16.73 -0.85
N LEU A 237 3.60 -16.82 -0.76
CA LEU A 237 2.90 -18.05 -0.40
C LEU A 237 3.21 -19.19 -1.39
N ASP A 238 3.17 -18.90 -2.68
CA ASP A 238 3.49 -19.88 -3.73
C ASP A 238 4.95 -20.35 -3.65
N GLY A 239 5.88 -19.43 -3.37
CA GLY A 239 7.30 -19.74 -3.23
C GLY A 239 7.64 -20.66 -2.07
N TYR A 240 6.85 -20.63 -1.00
CA TYR A 240 7.05 -21.45 0.22
C TYR A 240 6.00 -22.53 0.42
N ASN A 241 5.10 -22.73 -0.54
CA ASN A 241 3.97 -23.69 -0.43
C ASN A 241 3.12 -23.43 0.84
N LEU A 242 2.84 -22.16 1.13
CA LEU A 242 2.02 -21.71 2.25
C LEU A 242 0.63 -21.32 1.77
N GLN A 243 -0.31 -21.28 2.71
CA GLN A 243 -1.66 -20.78 2.49
C GLN A 243 -1.79 -19.34 3.01
N GLY A 244 -2.81 -18.63 2.56
CA GLY A 244 -3.08 -17.28 3.05
C GLY A 244 -3.86 -16.43 2.08
N GLY A 245 -4.12 -15.20 2.49
CA GLY A 245 -4.90 -14.26 1.68
C GLY A 245 -5.26 -12.99 2.42
N ILE A 246 -6.14 -12.22 1.80
CA ILE A 246 -6.75 -11.03 2.43
C ILE A 246 -8.12 -11.41 2.98
N VAL A 247 -8.35 -11.08 4.25
CA VAL A 247 -9.63 -11.28 4.93
C VAL A 247 -10.36 -9.95 5.05
N ARG A 248 -11.65 -9.95 4.73
CA ARG A 248 -12.57 -8.81 4.87
C ARG A 248 -13.90 -9.26 5.48
N GLN A 249 -14.57 -8.33 6.13
CA GLN A 249 -15.95 -8.53 6.53
C GLN A 249 -16.91 -8.13 5.40
N ASP A 250 -17.81 -9.02 5.03
CA ASP A 250 -18.98 -8.64 4.24
C ASP A 250 -19.97 -7.88 5.11
N LYS A 251 -20.38 -6.72 4.66
CA LYS A 251 -21.33 -5.85 5.38
C LYS A 251 -22.75 -6.39 5.41
N GLN A 252 -23.13 -7.11 4.39
CA GLN A 252 -24.52 -7.57 4.25
C GLN A 252 -24.77 -8.77 5.15
N SER A 253 -23.88 -9.75 5.12
CA SER A 253 -23.97 -10.94 5.93
C SER A 253 -23.34 -10.77 7.32
N GLY A 254 -22.39 -9.85 7.48
CA GLY A 254 -21.57 -9.72 8.68
C GLY A 254 -20.44 -10.75 8.78
N GLU A 255 -20.34 -11.67 7.83
CA GLU A 255 -19.38 -12.77 7.84
C GLU A 255 -18.00 -12.33 7.34
N LEU A 256 -16.98 -13.08 7.71
CA LEU A 256 -15.64 -12.92 7.19
C LEU A 256 -15.46 -13.72 5.90
N CYS A 257 -14.98 -13.04 4.87
CA CYS A 257 -14.60 -13.61 3.59
C CYS A 257 -13.11 -13.52 3.38
N ILE A 258 -12.53 -14.47 2.67
CA ILE A 258 -11.12 -14.51 2.30
C ILE A 258 -10.95 -14.54 0.79
N CYS A 259 -10.00 -13.75 0.28
CA CYS A 259 -9.52 -13.82 -1.09
C CYS A 259 -8.17 -14.52 -1.11
N VAL A 260 -8.07 -15.64 -1.84
CA VAL A 260 -6.86 -16.51 -1.82
C VAL A 260 -6.11 -16.51 -3.15
N ASP A 261 -6.76 -16.42 -4.31
CA ASP A 261 -6.11 -16.61 -5.61
C ASP A 261 -5.93 -15.32 -6.40
N LYS A 262 -7.01 -14.63 -6.71
CA LYS A 262 -7.01 -13.41 -7.52
C LYS A 262 -7.74 -12.30 -6.79
N TYR A 263 -7.05 -11.19 -6.58
CA TYR A 263 -7.63 -10.06 -5.88
C TYR A 263 -8.77 -9.39 -6.67
N SER A 264 -9.86 -9.13 -5.98
CA SER A 264 -10.97 -8.29 -6.44
C SER A 264 -11.38 -7.33 -5.33
N ASP A 265 -11.69 -6.08 -5.68
CA ASP A 265 -12.25 -5.10 -4.74
C ASP A 265 -13.70 -5.43 -4.36
N ASN A 266 -14.40 -6.18 -5.22
CA ASN A 266 -15.77 -6.60 -4.98
C ASN A 266 -15.80 -7.88 -4.16
N ILE A 267 -16.26 -7.79 -2.91
CA ILE A 267 -16.33 -8.93 -1.98
C ILE A 267 -17.35 -10.01 -2.40
N HIS A 268 -18.27 -9.68 -3.30
CA HIS A 268 -19.27 -10.62 -3.84
C HIS A 268 -18.80 -11.29 -5.16
N ASP A 269 -17.54 -11.05 -5.54
CA ASP A 269 -16.92 -11.72 -6.67
C ASP A 269 -16.57 -13.18 -6.32
N GLU A 270 -16.54 -14.06 -7.32
CA GLU A 270 -16.19 -15.49 -7.17
C GLU A 270 -14.83 -15.75 -6.54
N ASN A 271 -13.94 -14.76 -6.51
CA ASN A 271 -12.62 -14.85 -5.90
C ASN A 271 -12.65 -14.75 -4.36
N TRP A 272 -13.80 -14.42 -3.77
CA TRP A 272 -14.01 -14.37 -2.33
C TRP A 272 -14.81 -15.57 -1.85
N GLN A 273 -14.34 -16.20 -0.80
CA GLN A 273 -14.95 -17.36 -0.18
C GLN A 273 -15.22 -17.08 1.30
N LEU A 274 -16.19 -17.75 1.89
CA LEU A 274 -16.42 -17.65 3.33
C LEU A 274 -15.19 -18.17 4.08
N LEU A 275 -14.69 -17.40 5.04
CA LEU A 275 -13.51 -17.78 5.81
C LEU A 275 -13.74 -19.07 6.59
N SER A 276 -14.94 -19.30 7.10
CA SER A 276 -15.32 -20.50 7.84
C SER A 276 -15.32 -21.80 7.01
N GLU A 277 -15.43 -21.70 5.69
CA GLU A 277 -15.35 -22.86 4.79
C GLU A 277 -13.90 -23.24 4.52
N VAL A 278 -13.02 -22.23 4.48
CA VAL A 278 -11.62 -22.37 4.13
C VAL A 278 -10.77 -22.66 5.36
N LEU A 279 -10.94 -21.92 6.44
CA LEU A 279 -10.22 -21.91 7.70
C LEU A 279 -11.16 -22.15 8.87
#